data_b8dfb7419f0705ecf615d98c3efbe9cc
#
_entry.id   b8dfb7419f0705ecf615d98c3efbe9cc
#
_cell.length_a   1.000
_cell.length_b   1.000
_cell.length_c   1.000
_cell.angle_alpha   90.00
_cell.angle_beta   90.00
_cell.angle_gamma   90.00
#
_symmetry.space_group_name_H-M   'P 1'
#
loop_
_entity.id
_entity.type
_entity.pdbx_description
1 polymer ?
#
loop_
_entity_poly.entity_id
_entity_poly.type
_entity_poly.pdbx_seq_one_letter_code
_entity_poly.pdbx_strand_id
1 'polypeptide(L)'
;MSAFDPKRTFERRFFCFTVWPGLLRSVETHTSSLWLGKGTRLVTQGSKALMWYQEHLPVAIKASCVAIWTWQVDTDKFAMDERAFELWGVAWADEVTFEELSVRIHPVDRDRVRAAFNATRSVDGSYEIDFRICLGDEVRWISARGQGADDGIVGRVMSGIFLDVTARKQAEEGSELLAGEMSHRVKNLLAIATGLTQLTARSAKSVEEMASELTERLTALGRAHDLVRPLPGNQGKAALLGDLLSILLAPYDETAAFSGRVRVAVARMGIGERTATALAMVVHELATNSVKYGSLSCDTGFLDVTSKIDGDEIFLIWAETGGPSITEAPVLKGFGSKLIARSVSGQLGGELVYEWQKSGLVVTARMRLDQLAK
;
A
#
# COMPACT_ATOMS: atom_id res chain seq x y z
N MET A 1 -5.53 12.95 -33.33
CA MET A 1 -6.26 11.70 -33.69
C MET A 1 -5.20 10.66 -33.98
N SER A 2 -4.88 9.80 -33.04
CA SER A 2 -4.07 8.62 -33.25
C SER A 2 -4.71 7.51 -32.39
N ALA A 3 -5.11 6.45 -33.08
CA ALA A 3 -5.91 5.37 -32.59
C ALA A 3 -5.13 4.52 -31.54
N PHE A 4 -5.77 4.25 -30.44
CA PHE A 4 -5.31 3.34 -29.40
C PHE A 4 -5.64 1.90 -29.85
N ASP A 5 -4.61 1.09 -30.08
CA ASP A 5 -4.74 -0.33 -30.44
C ASP A 5 -4.82 -1.18 -29.16
N PRO A 6 -5.93 -1.91 -28.88
CA PRO A 6 -6.12 -2.67 -27.65
C PRO A 6 -5.51 -4.08 -27.64
N LYS A 7 -4.59 -4.43 -28.53
CA LYS A 7 -4.02 -5.78 -28.68
C LYS A 7 -2.54 -5.91 -28.30
N ARG A 8 -2.01 -5.12 -27.37
CA ARG A 8 -0.73 -5.47 -26.73
C ARG A 8 -0.99 -6.38 -25.52
N THR A 9 -1.14 -7.63 -25.82
CA THR A 9 -1.03 -8.74 -24.87
C THR A 9 0.35 -8.68 -24.22
N PHE A 10 0.37 -8.54 -22.93
CA PHE A 10 1.57 -8.66 -22.08
C PHE A 10 2.05 -10.10 -22.17
N GLU A 11 3.09 -10.37 -22.96
CA GLU A 11 3.86 -11.62 -22.86
C GLU A 11 4.55 -11.66 -21.49
N ARG A 12 3.91 -12.30 -20.52
CA ARG A 12 4.59 -12.79 -19.32
C ARG A 12 5.53 -13.91 -19.78
N ARG A 13 6.81 -13.64 -19.75
CA ARG A 13 7.84 -14.67 -19.87
C ARG A 13 7.69 -15.62 -18.68
N PHE A 14 7.02 -16.72 -18.94
CA PHE A 14 7.01 -17.88 -18.07
C PHE A 14 8.42 -18.50 -18.11
N PHE A 15 9.08 -18.57 -16.98
CA PHE A 15 10.19 -19.51 -16.81
C PHE A 15 9.59 -20.91 -16.75
N CYS A 16 9.38 -21.49 -17.91
CA CYS A 16 9.10 -22.90 -18.04
C CYS A 16 10.46 -23.60 -17.83
N PHE A 17 10.59 -24.43 -16.79
CA PHE A 17 11.65 -25.40 -16.70
C PHE A 17 11.37 -26.47 -17.77
N THR A 18 11.65 -26.14 -19.01
CA THR A 18 11.82 -27.12 -20.05
C THR A 18 13.14 -27.84 -19.78
N VAL A 19 13.04 -29.09 -19.35
CA VAL A 19 14.15 -30.02 -19.42
C VAL A 19 14.58 -30.07 -20.89
N TRP A 20 15.72 -29.52 -21.20
CA TRP A 20 16.29 -29.43 -22.55
C TRP A 20 16.68 -30.83 -23.03
N PRO A 21 16.13 -31.33 -24.17
CA PRO A 21 16.53 -32.62 -24.75
C PRO A 21 17.91 -32.60 -25.43
N GLY A 22 18.66 -31.52 -25.30
CA GLY A 22 19.89 -31.27 -26.06
C GLY A 22 21.22 -31.61 -25.39
N LEU A 23 21.24 -32.08 -24.14
CA LEU A 23 22.49 -32.33 -23.39
C LEU A 23 22.94 -33.80 -23.38
N LEU A 24 22.44 -34.62 -24.32
CA LEU A 24 22.80 -36.02 -24.46
C LEU A 24 23.73 -36.30 -25.66
N ARG A 25 24.45 -35.29 -26.17
CA ARG A 25 25.54 -35.56 -27.17
C ARG A 25 26.78 -34.85 -26.74
N SER A 26 27.66 -35.57 -26.12
CA SER A 26 29.12 -35.54 -26.11
C SER A 26 29.69 -35.74 -24.70
N VAL A 27 29.67 -36.96 -24.21
CA VAL A 27 30.74 -37.53 -23.38
C VAL A 27 30.72 -39.06 -23.62
N GLU A 28 31.24 -39.45 -24.76
CA GLU A 28 31.84 -40.78 -24.89
C GLU A 28 33.27 -40.65 -24.50
N THR A 29 33.62 -41.04 -23.27
CA THR A 29 34.94 -41.66 -22.97
C THR A 29 34.82 -42.42 -21.65
N HIS A 30 34.86 -43.72 -21.79
CA HIS A 30 35.37 -44.74 -20.83
C HIS A 30 35.05 -44.56 -19.35
N THR A 31 33.98 -45.15 -18.91
CA THR A 31 33.98 -45.97 -17.67
C THR A 31 32.84 -46.98 -17.76
N SER A 32 33.21 -48.26 -17.63
CA SER A 32 32.31 -49.41 -17.49
C SER A 32 31.28 -49.13 -16.35
N SER A 33 30.05 -48.86 -16.74
CA SER A 33 28.95 -48.68 -15.81
C SER A 33 28.35 -50.02 -15.49
N LEU A 34 28.65 -50.51 -14.31
CA LEU A 34 27.76 -51.46 -13.63
C LEU A 34 26.45 -50.73 -13.32
N TRP A 35 25.44 -51.05 -14.06
CA TRP A 35 24.08 -50.67 -13.73
C TRP A 35 23.59 -51.53 -12.57
N LEU A 36 23.65 -51.03 -11.36
CA LEU A 36 22.96 -51.56 -10.20
C LEU A 36 22.02 -50.50 -9.65
N GLY A 37 20.76 -50.61 -10.05
CA GLY A 37 19.59 -50.25 -9.26
C GLY A 37 19.32 -48.76 -8.99
N LYS A 38 18.29 -48.23 -9.60
CA LYS A 38 17.32 -47.25 -9.06
C LYS A 38 17.87 -45.91 -8.50
N GLY A 39 18.75 -45.23 -9.21
CA GLY A 39 19.11 -43.89 -8.85
C GLY A 39 19.50 -43.01 -10.05
N THR A 40 19.07 -41.77 -10.07
CA THR A 40 19.45 -40.77 -11.08
C THR A 40 20.54 -39.85 -10.53
N ARG A 41 21.69 -39.73 -11.22
CA ARG A 41 22.81 -38.89 -10.80
C ARG A 41 22.49 -37.43 -11.08
N LEU A 42 22.49 -36.61 -10.05
CA LEU A 42 22.09 -35.22 -10.16
C LEU A 42 23.21 -34.20 -10.19
N VAL A 43 24.46 -34.45 -9.78
CA VAL A 43 25.48 -33.36 -9.65
C VAL A 43 26.93 -33.82 -9.62
N THR A 44 27.77 -33.30 -10.41
CA THR A 44 28.84 -32.30 -10.39
C THR A 44 30.10 -32.62 -9.58
N GLN A 45 31.21 -32.28 -10.19
CA GLN A 45 32.57 -32.42 -9.77
C GLN A 45 32.87 -32.07 -8.30
N GLY A 46 33.46 -33.01 -7.58
CA GLY A 46 34.34 -32.66 -6.47
C GLY A 46 34.02 -33.11 -5.06
N SER A 47 32.89 -33.73 -4.78
CA SER A 47 32.63 -34.41 -3.48
C SER A 47 31.48 -35.37 -3.63
N LYS A 48 31.35 -36.35 -2.77
CA LYS A 48 30.34 -37.43 -2.76
C LYS A 48 29.12 -37.09 -3.57
N ALA A 49 28.97 -37.70 -4.78
CA ALA A 49 27.81 -37.44 -5.64
C ALA A 49 26.52 -37.65 -4.87
N LEU A 50 25.70 -36.59 -4.78
CA LEU A 50 24.35 -36.69 -4.26
C LEU A 50 23.54 -37.53 -5.24
N MET A 51 22.97 -38.64 -4.78
CA MET A 51 22.13 -39.53 -5.55
C MET A 51 20.67 -39.32 -5.12
N TRP A 52 19.79 -39.13 -6.11
CA TRP A 52 18.36 -39.10 -5.87
C TRP A 52 17.81 -40.54 -5.92
N TYR A 53 17.14 -40.95 -4.85
CA TYR A 53 16.47 -42.23 -4.75
C TYR A 53 14.96 -42.04 -4.71
N GLN A 54 14.19 -43.01 -5.20
CA GLN A 54 12.73 -42.96 -5.19
C GLN A 54 12.15 -42.81 -3.78
N GLU A 55 12.82 -43.32 -2.76
CA GLU A 55 12.48 -43.18 -1.34
C GLU A 55 12.52 -41.72 -0.83
N HIS A 56 13.23 -40.82 -1.53
CA HIS A 56 13.25 -39.38 -1.19
C HIS A 56 12.01 -38.63 -1.66
N LEU A 57 11.26 -39.19 -2.64
CA LEU A 57 10.07 -38.55 -3.20
C LEU A 57 8.96 -38.33 -2.17
N PRO A 58 8.57 -39.31 -1.35
CA PRO A 58 7.55 -39.12 -0.32
C PRO A 58 7.95 -38.05 0.72
N VAL A 59 9.24 -38.03 1.08
CA VAL A 59 9.77 -37.03 2.03
C VAL A 59 9.71 -35.63 1.44
N ALA A 60 10.09 -35.47 0.17
CA ALA A 60 10.04 -34.17 -0.52
C ALA A 60 8.59 -33.69 -0.69
N ILE A 61 7.66 -34.56 -1.04
CA ILE A 61 6.24 -34.27 -1.14
C ILE A 61 5.70 -33.79 0.21
N LYS A 62 5.98 -34.54 1.27
CA LYS A 62 5.55 -34.18 2.62
C LYS A 62 6.12 -32.85 3.08
N ALA A 63 7.39 -32.58 2.76
CA ALA A 63 8.05 -31.32 3.08
C ALA A 63 7.52 -30.12 2.29
N SER A 64 7.08 -30.33 1.04
CA SER A 64 6.55 -29.27 0.16
C SER A 64 5.13 -28.84 0.49
N CYS A 65 4.46 -29.56 1.42
CA CYS A 65 3.09 -29.26 1.83
C CYS A 65 2.06 -29.29 0.66
N VAL A 66 2.33 -30.01 -0.41
CA VAL A 66 1.39 -30.21 -1.52
C VAL A 66 0.44 -31.37 -1.23
N ALA A 67 -0.77 -31.26 -1.71
CA ALA A 67 -1.75 -32.32 -1.73
C ALA A 67 -1.76 -32.95 -3.13
N ILE A 68 -1.79 -34.29 -3.22
CA ILE A 68 -1.67 -35.00 -4.49
C ILE A 68 -3.03 -35.52 -4.90
N TRP A 69 -3.31 -35.45 -6.19
CA TRP A 69 -4.50 -36.05 -6.78
C TRP A 69 -4.21 -36.74 -8.11
N THR A 70 -5.02 -37.70 -8.42
CA THR A 70 -5.08 -38.35 -9.71
C THR A 70 -6.53 -38.43 -10.16
N TRP A 71 -6.81 -38.03 -11.39
CA TRP A 71 -8.15 -38.01 -11.97
C TRP A 71 -8.22 -38.90 -13.16
N GLN A 72 -9.16 -39.85 -13.12
CA GLN A 72 -9.51 -40.67 -14.24
C GLN A 72 -10.56 -39.97 -15.09
N VAL A 73 -10.15 -39.45 -16.23
CA VAL A 73 -10.94 -38.51 -17.06
C VAL A 73 -12.25 -39.16 -17.57
N ASP A 74 -12.19 -40.41 -17.92
CA ASP A 74 -13.33 -41.14 -18.53
C ASP A 74 -14.43 -41.48 -17.52
N THR A 75 -14.07 -41.78 -16.28
CA THR A 75 -15.00 -42.17 -15.20
C THR A 75 -15.32 -41.04 -14.24
N ASP A 76 -14.66 -39.91 -14.37
CA ASP A 76 -14.77 -38.74 -13.49
C ASP A 76 -14.40 -38.98 -12.02
N LYS A 77 -13.51 -39.95 -11.78
CA LYS A 77 -13.10 -40.36 -10.45
C LYS A 77 -11.75 -39.76 -10.08
N PHE A 78 -11.68 -39.19 -8.90
CA PHE A 78 -10.43 -38.72 -8.28
C PHE A 78 -9.99 -39.68 -7.19
N ALA A 79 -8.71 -40.01 -7.18
CA ALA A 79 -8.01 -40.50 -6.02
C ALA A 79 -7.18 -39.37 -5.45
N MET A 80 -7.23 -39.17 -4.14
CA MET A 80 -6.56 -38.07 -3.43
C MET A 80 -5.76 -38.60 -2.25
N ASP A 81 -4.67 -37.94 -1.89
CA ASP A 81 -3.96 -38.22 -0.66
C ASP A 81 -4.71 -37.66 0.58
N GLU A 82 -4.30 -38.06 1.78
CA GLU A 82 -4.88 -37.60 3.04
C GLU A 82 -4.90 -36.06 3.15
N ARG A 83 -3.84 -35.42 2.68
CA ARG A 83 -3.71 -33.98 2.70
C ARG A 83 -4.70 -33.27 1.76
N ALA A 84 -5.01 -33.87 0.62
CA ALA A 84 -6.03 -33.33 -0.29
C ALA A 84 -7.43 -33.40 0.35
N PHE A 85 -7.76 -34.47 1.06
CA PHE A 85 -9.00 -34.54 1.83
C PHE A 85 -9.08 -33.48 2.94
N GLU A 86 -7.99 -33.28 3.69
CA GLU A 86 -7.90 -32.21 4.68
C GLU A 86 -8.07 -30.82 4.07
N LEU A 87 -7.38 -30.59 2.94
CA LEU A 87 -7.41 -29.31 2.25
C LEU A 87 -8.82 -28.95 1.75
N TRP A 88 -9.52 -29.92 1.18
CA TRP A 88 -10.89 -29.76 0.69
C TRP A 88 -11.95 -29.85 1.79
N GLY A 89 -11.59 -30.27 2.99
CA GLY A 89 -12.52 -30.46 4.09
C GLY A 89 -13.62 -31.49 3.77
N VAL A 90 -13.28 -32.54 3.02
CA VAL A 90 -14.18 -33.65 2.69
C VAL A 90 -13.77 -34.89 3.45
N ALA A 91 -14.74 -35.75 3.76
CA ALA A 91 -14.46 -37.03 4.41
C ALA A 91 -13.59 -37.91 3.50
N TRP A 92 -12.70 -38.70 4.12
CA TRP A 92 -11.88 -39.65 3.37
C TRP A 92 -12.74 -40.67 2.66
N ALA A 93 -12.42 -40.94 1.39
CA ALA A 93 -13.05 -41.98 0.56
C ALA A 93 -12.01 -42.53 -0.43
N ASP A 94 -12.19 -43.74 -0.89
CA ASP A 94 -11.29 -44.34 -1.88
C ASP A 94 -11.31 -43.60 -3.22
N GLU A 95 -12.45 -43.02 -3.58
CA GLU A 95 -12.65 -42.21 -4.78
C GLU A 95 -13.66 -41.10 -4.49
N VAL A 96 -13.48 -39.95 -5.12
CA VAL A 96 -14.44 -38.81 -5.12
C VAL A 96 -14.64 -38.36 -6.56
N THR A 97 -15.77 -37.70 -6.82
CA THR A 97 -16.09 -37.14 -8.14
C THR A 97 -15.85 -35.62 -8.17
N PHE A 98 -15.73 -35.09 -9.39
CA PHE A 98 -15.67 -33.62 -9.54
C PHE A 98 -16.91 -32.92 -8.97
N GLU A 99 -18.09 -33.50 -9.14
CA GLU A 99 -19.34 -32.93 -8.65
C GLU A 99 -19.35 -32.83 -7.12
N GLU A 100 -18.84 -33.83 -6.40
CA GLU A 100 -18.70 -33.79 -4.94
C GLU A 100 -17.74 -32.70 -4.47
N LEU A 101 -16.63 -32.51 -5.15
CA LEU A 101 -15.69 -31.44 -4.88
C LEU A 101 -16.26 -30.06 -5.28
N SER A 102 -17.01 -29.97 -6.38
CA SER A 102 -17.55 -28.74 -6.93
C SER A 102 -18.53 -28.03 -6.00
N VAL A 103 -19.19 -28.77 -5.10
CA VAL A 103 -20.07 -28.18 -4.07
C VAL A 103 -19.30 -27.25 -3.14
N ARG A 104 -18.03 -27.55 -2.86
CA ARG A 104 -17.14 -26.76 -2.01
C ARG A 104 -16.55 -25.54 -2.74
N ILE A 105 -16.56 -25.53 -4.07
CA ILE A 105 -16.03 -24.38 -4.84
C ILE A 105 -16.94 -23.17 -4.61
N HIS A 106 -16.30 -22.02 -4.37
CA HIS A 106 -17.01 -20.76 -4.18
C HIS A 106 -17.96 -20.50 -5.38
N PRO A 107 -19.22 -20.09 -5.15
CA PRO A 107 -20.24 -19.96 -6.22
C PRO A 107 -19.78 -19.19 -7.44
N VAL A 108 -19.05 -18.08 -7.24
CA VAL A 108 -18.54 -17.22 -8.33
C VAL A 108 -17.48 -17.94 -9.20
N ASP A 109 -16.76 -18.92 -8.65
CA ASP A 109 -15.67 -19.60 -9.36
C ASP A 109 -16.11 -20.91 -10.04
N ARG A 110 -17.29 -21.46 -9.69
CA ARG A 110 -17.76 -22.77 -10.15
C ARG A 110 -17.78 -22.92 -11.65
N ASP A 111 -18.39 -21.98 -12.36
CA ASP A 111 -18.54 -22.08 -13.81
C ASP A 111 -17.18 -22.00 -14.52
N ARG A 112 -16.28 -21.13 -14.03
CA ARG A 112 -14.94 -20.98 -14.55
C ARG A 112 -14.10 -22.25 -14.32
N VAL A 113 -14.17 -22.83 -13.13
CA VAL A 113 -13.46 -24.06 -12.78
C VAL A 113 -14.00 -25.24 -13.59
N ARG A 114 -15.33 -25.37 -13.69
CA ARG A 114 -15.97 -26.39 -14.49
C ARG A 114 -15.61 -26.32 -15.97
N ALA A 115 -15.59 -25.11 -16.52
CA ALA A 115 -15.18 -24.88 -17.91
C ALA A 115 -13.71 -25.26 -18.13
N ALA A 116 -12.81 -24.85 -17.25
CA ALA A 116 -11.40 -25.21 -17.31
C ALA A 116 -11.19 -26.74 -17.19
N PHE A 117 -11.90 -27.36 -16.29
CA PHE A 117 -11.87 -28.81 -16.09
C PHE A 117 -12.41 -29.58 -17.32
N ASN A 118 -13.50 -29.13 -17.92
CA ASN A 118 -14.03 -29.73 -19.15
C ASN A 118 -13.09 -29.52 -20.34
N ALA A 119 -12.39 -28.41 -20.43
CA ALA A 119 -11.43 -28.17 -21.50
C ALA A 119 -10.28 -29.18 -21.49
N THR A 120 -9.85 -29.64 -20.32
CA THR A 120 -8.78 -30.64 -20.19
C THR A 120 -9.19 -32.01 -20.67
N ARG A 121 -10.52 -32.31 -20.81
CA ARG A 121 -11.02 -33.51 -21.40
C ARG A 121 -10.75 -33.65 -22.90
N SER A 122 -10.57 -32.49 -23.56
CA SER A 122 -10.44 -32.38 -25.03
C SER A 122 -9.04 -32.16 -25.53
N VAL A 123 -8.13 -31.73 -24.66
CA VAL A 123 -6.77 -31.31 -25.04
C VAL A 123 -5.76 -31.90 -24.05
N ASP A 124 -4.77 -32.61 -24.59
CA ASP A 124 -3.60 -33.00 -23.79
C ASP A 124 -2.78 -31.81 -23.44
N GLY A 125 -2.45 -31.62 -22.15
CA GLY A 125 -1.65 -30.51 -21.73
C GLY A 125 -1.62 -30.32 -20.22
N SER A 126 -0.96 -29.23 -19.82
CA SER A 126 -0.92 -28.80 -18.44
C SER A 126 -2.21 -28.06 -18.08
N TYR A 127 -2.73 -28.37 -16.91
CA TYR A 127 -3.85 -27.69 -16.28
C TYR A 127 -3.33 -26.82 -15.13
N GLU A 128 -3.71 -25.58 -15.09
CA GLU A 128 -3.41 -24.70 -13.98
C GLU A 128 -4.56 -23.72 -13.77
N ILE A 129 -5.10 -23.69 -12.54
CA ILE A 129 -6.17 -22.76 -12.17
C ILE A 129 -6.15 -22.47 -10.67
N ASP A 130 -6.30 -21.19 -10.32
CA ASP A 130 -6.53 -20.75 -8.95
C ASP A 130 -8.02 -20.51 -8.74
N PHE A 131 -8.58 -21.02 -7.63
CA PHE A 131 -10.00 -20.83 -7.28
C PHE A 131 -10.19 -20.88 -5.76
N ARG A 132 -11.34 -20.44 -5.31
CA ARG A 132 -11.71 -20.44 -3.89
C ARG A 132 -12.58 -21.65 -3.56
N ILE A 133 -12.35 -22.21 -2.38
CA ILE A 133 -13.26 -23.17 -1.75
C ILE A 133 -13.83 -22.61 -0.45
N CYS A 134 -15.05 -23.03 -0.08
CA CYS A 134 -15.75 -22.61 1.12
C CYS A 134 -15.79 -23.80 2.11
N LEU A 135 -15.26 -23.57 3.31
CA LEU A 135 -15.26 -24.52 4.42
C LEU A 135 -16.03 -23.92 5.60
N GLY A 136 -17.36 -23.98 5.56
CA GLY A 136 -18.19 -23.19 6.46
C GLY A 136 -18.03 -21.70 6.17
N ASP A 137 -17.59 -20.92 7.17
CA ASP A 137 -17.34 -19.47 7.05
C ASP A 137 -15.92 -19.15 6.54
N GLU A 138 -15.06 -20.14 6.43
CA GLU A 138 -13.67 -19.96 5.94
C GLU A 138 -13.62 -20.08 4.42
N VAL A 139 -12.93 -19.14 3.77
CA VAL A 139 -12.62 -19.19 2.33
C VAL A 139 -11.14 -19.43 2.15
N ARG A 140 -10.78 -20.49 1.42
CA ARG A 140 -9.41 -20.82 1.07
C ARG A 140 -9.19 -20.69 -0.43
N TRP A 141 -8.02 -20.23 -0.82
CA TRP A 141 -7.57 -20.23 -2.20
C TRP A 141 -6.76 -21.48 -2.50
N ILE A 142 -7.21 -22.23 -3.50
CA ILE A 142 -6.55 -23.42 -4.00
C ILE A 142 -5.94 -23.13 -5.37
N SER A 143 -4.67 -23.50 -5.56
CA SER A 143 -4.04 -23.61 -6.88
C SER A 143 -4.04 -25.08 -7.28
N ALA A 144 -4.80 -25.44 -8.31
CA ALA A 144 -4.82 -26.78 -8.88
C ALA A 144 -3.91 -26.81 -10.12
N ARG A 145 -2.95 -27.73 -10.11
CA ARG A 145 -2.04 -27.97 -11.24
C ARG A 145 -2.03 -29.44 -11.57
N GLY A 146 -2.15 -29.77 -12.83
CA GLY A 146 -2.13 -31.14 -13.29
C GLY A 146 -1.57 -31.29 -14.69
N GLN A 147 -1.15 -32.51 -15.00
CA GLN A 147 -0.68 -32.88 -16.32
C GLN A 147 -1.26 -34.22 -16.70
N GLY A 148 -1.81 -34.32 -17.90
CA GLY A 148 -2.25 -35.58 -18.49
C GLY A 148 -1.05 -36.41 -18.96
N ALA A 149 -1.14 -37.74 -18.82
CA ALA A 149 -0.26 -38.65 -19.51
C ALA A 149 -0.92 -39.01 -20.85
N ASP A 150 -0.18 -38.92 -21.93
CA ASP A 150 -0.62 -39.25 -23.30
C ASP A 150 -0.50 -40.76 -23.51
N ASP A 151 -1.45 -41.53 -22.94
CA ASP A 151 -1.51 -43.00 -23.09
C ASP A 151 -2.63 -43.44 -24.04
N GLY A 152 -3.11 -42.54 -24.94
CA GLY A 152 -4.14 -42.86 -25.93
C GLY A 152 -5.57 -42.48 -25.49
N ILE A 153 -6.57 -42.82 -26.36
CA ILE A 153 -7.96 -42.34 -26.24
C ILE A 153 -8.76 -43.05 -25.12
N VAL A 154 -8.27 -44.16 -24.59
CA VAL A 154 -8.97 -44.96 -23.58
C VAL A 154 -8.14 -45.01 -22.29
N GLY A 155 -8.77 -44.67 -21.16
CA GLY A 155 -8.14 -44.77 -19.84
C GLY A 155 -7.25 -43.57 -19.50
N ARG A 156 -7.56 -42.35 -19.99
CA ARG A 156 -6.77 -41.14 -19.70
C ARG A 156 -6.75 -40.83 -18.22
N VAL A 157 -5.53 -40.65 -17.71
CA VAL A 157 -5.28 -40.31 -16.31
C VAL A 157 -4.54 -38.98 -16.28
N MET A 158 -5.03 -38.05 -15.49
CA MET A 158 -4.35 -36.81 -15.15
C MET A 158 -3.88 -36.89 -13.71
N SER A 159 -2.64 -36.53 -13.45
CA SER A 159 -2.09 -36.40 -12.09
C SER A 159 -1.68 -34.98 -11.79
N GLY A 160 -1.83 -34.57 -10.55
CA GLY A 160 -1.52 -33.20 -10.19
C GLY A 160 -1.41 -32.97 -8.70
N ILE A 161 -1.35 -31.71 -8.38
CA ILE A 161 -1.24 -31.20 -7.01
C ILE A 161 -2.28 -30.12 -6.74
N PHE A 162 -2.73 -30.05 -5.50
CA PHE A 162 -3.42 -28.91 -4.94
C PHE A 162 -2.49 -28.20 -3.96
N LEU A 163 -2.46 -26.88 -4.02
CA LEU A 163 -1.70 -26.02 -3.13
C LEU A 163 -2.65 -25.03 -2.45
N ASP A 164 -2.53 -24.91 -1.13
CA ASP A 164 -3.14 -23.79 -0.43
C ASP A 164 -2.32 -22.53 -0.71
N VAL A 165 -2.92 -21.60 -1.39
CA VAL A 165 -2.28 -20.32 -1.75
C VAL A 165 -2.97 -19.12 -1.06
N THR A 166 -3.75 -19.38 -0.02
CA THR A 166 -4.54 -18.38 0.69
C THR A 166 -3.67 -17.25 1.23
N ALA A 167 -2.59 -17.57 1.94
CA ALA A 167 -1.68 -16.56 2.50
C ALA A 167 -1.02 -15.72 1.39
N ARG A 168 -0.65 -16.35 0.27
CA ARG A 168 -0.08 -15.64 -0.89
C ARG A 168 -1.10 -14.68 -1.50
N LYS A 169 -2.33 -15.14 -1.74
CA LYS A 169 -3.41 -14.31 -2.31
C LYS A 169 -3.78 -13.14 -1.40
N GLN A 170 -3.88 -13.37 -0.10
CA GLN A 170 -4.14 -12.30 0.87
C GLN A 170 -3.02 -11.25 0.89
N ALA A 171 -1.76 -11.67 0.78
CA ALA A 171 -0.63 -10.75 0.69
C ALA A 171 -0.63 -9.96 -0.64
N GLU A 172 -0.98 -10.61 -1.77
CA GLU A 172 -1.14 -9.96 -3.07
C GLU A 172 -2.26 -8.91 -3.02
N GLU A 173 -3.46 -9.27 -2.54
CA GLU A 173 -4.60 -8.36 -2.38
C GLU A 173 -4.28 -7.20 -1.43
N GLY A 174 -3.64 -7.48 -0.30
CA GLY A 174 -3.18 -6.44 0.63
C GLY A 174 -2.20 -5.46 -0.01
N SER A 175 -1.26 -5.97 -0.82
CA SER A 175 -0.30 -5.13 -1.56
C SER A 175 -0.98 -4.27 -2.63
N GLU A 176 -1.96 -4.81 -3.35
CA GLU A 176 -2.72 -4.07 -4.35
C GLU A 176 -3.55 -2.95 -3.74
N LEU A 177 -4.21 -3.21 -2.60
CA LEU A 177 -4.95 -2.20 -1.85
C LEU A 177 -4.04 -1.06 -1.38
N LEU A 178 -2.87 -1.39 -0.80
CA LEU A 178 -1.88 -0.40 -0.38
C LEU A 178 -1.35 0.42 -1.56
N ALA A 179 -1.05 -0.23 -2.69
CA ALA A 179 -0.60 0.46 -3.90
C ALA A 179 -1.68 1.42 -4.45
N GLY A 180 -2.95 1.01 -4.42
CA GLY A 180 -4.09 1.83 -4.80
C GLY A 180 -4.24 3.07 -3.90
N GLU A 181 -4.14 2.88 -2.59
CA GLU A 181 -4.19 3.98 -1.62
C GLU A 181 -3.02 4.94 -1.79
N MET A 182 -1.79 4.43 -1.94
CA MET A 182 -0.61 5.26 -2.21
C MET A 182 -0.76 6.08 -3.50
N SER A 183 -1.28 5.46 -4.57
CA SER A 183 -1.52 6.17 -5.84
C SER A 183 -2.51 7.33 -5.65
N HIS A 184 -3.57 7.12 -4.88
CA HIS A 184 -4.55 8.16 -4.57
C HIS A 184 -3.92 9.29 -3.74
N ARG A 185 -3.11 8.98 -2.74
CA ARG A 185 -2.39 9.97 -1.92
C ARG A 185 -1.42 10.81 -2.75
N VAL A 186 -0.62 10.17 -3.63
CA VAL A 186 0.30 10.88 -4.53
C VAL A 186 -0.46 11.84 -5.45
N LYS A 187 -1.61 11.43 -6.02
CA LYS A 187 -2.44 12.31 -6.82
C LYS A 187 -2.94 13.53 -6.05
N ASN A 188 -3.34 13.34 -4.78
CA ASN A 188 -3.78 14.45 -3.92
C ASN A 188 -2.66 15.44 -3.65
N LEU A 189 -1.45 14.97 -3.31
CA LEU A 189 -0.28 15.82 -3.07
C LEU A 189 0.10 16.61 -4.33
N LEU A 190 0.09 15.97 -5.51
CA LEU A 190 0.38 16.64 -6.77
C LEU A 190 -0.68 17.70 -7.10
N ALA A 191 -1.96 17.44 -6.83
CA ALA A 191 -3.01 18.43 -7.01
C ALA A 191 -2.81 19.66 -6.10
N ILE A 192 -2.42 19.44 -4.84
CA ILE A 192 -2.09 20.53 -3.90
C ILE A 192 -0.87 21.30 -4.39
N ALA A 193 0.22 20.61 -4.77
CA ALA A 193 1.44 21.25 -5.28
C ALA A 193 1.16 22.10 -6.53
N THR A 194 0.35 21.58 -7.46
CA THR A 194 -0.09 22.30 -8.66
C THR A 194 -0.89 23.57 -8.28
N GLY A 195 -1.82 23.43 -7.34
CA GLY A 195 -2.58 24.56 -6.81
C GLY A 195 -1.69 25.62 -6.17
N LEU A 196 -0.73 25.22 -5.32
CA LEU A 196 0.26 26.12 -4.71
C LEU A 196 1.10 26.84 -5.76
N THR A 197 1.59 26.11 -6.78
CA THR A 197 2.36 26.69 -7.89
C THR A 197 1.57 27.78 -8.62
N GLN A 198 0.33 27.48 -9.01
CA GLN A 198 -0.53 28.44 -9.71
C GLN A 198 -0.86 29.67 -8.88
N LEU A 199 -1.07 29.45 -7.60
CA LEU A 199 -1.42 30.52 -6.67
C LEU A 199 -0.20 31.41 -6.38
N THR A 200 0.99 30.83 -6.17
CA THR A 200 2.24 31.56 -5.93
C THR A 200 2.64 32.36 -7.18
N ALA A 201 2.51 31.76 -8.37
CA ALA A 201 2.80 32.44 -9.64
C ALA A 201 1.95 33.69 -9.90
N ARG A 202 0.73 33.77 -9.33
CA ARG A 202 -0.15 34.95 -9.46
C ARG A 202 0.18 36.07 -8.47
N SER A 203 0.89 35.76 -7.40
CA SER A 203 1.17 36.73 -6.29
C SER A 203 2.61 37.22 -6.30
N ALA A 204 3.55 36.45 -6.78
CA ALA A 204 4.96 36.79 -6.80
C ALA A 204 5.26 37.92 -7.80
N LYS A 205 6.16 38.77 -7.43
CA LYS A 205 6.60 39.95 -8.23
C LYS A 205 7.79 39.62 -9.13
N SER A 206 8.53 38.55 -8.81
CA SER A 206 9.66 38.05 -9.60
C SER A 206 9.70 36.52 -9.60
N VAL A 207 10.51 35.96 -10.49
CA VAL A 207 10.74 34.50 -10.54
C VAL A 207 11.45 33.99 -9.29
N GLU A 208 12.37 34.79 -8.77
CA GLU A 208 13.15 34.47 -7.56
C GLU A 208 12.22 34.44 -6.31
N GLU A 209 11.33 35.43 -6.18
CA GLU A 209 10.33 35.48 -5.11
C GLU A 209 9.37 34.23 -5.23
N MET A 210 8.90 33.94 -6.44
CA MET A 210 8.07 32.76 -6.69
C MET A 210 8.79 31.47 -6.28
N ALA A 211 10.05 31.30 -6.66
CA ALA A 211 10.82 30.11 -6.36
C ALA A 211 11.03 29.93 -4.85
N SER A 212 11.38 31.03 -4.15
CA SER A 212 11.55 31.00 -2.68
C SER A 212 10.26 30.65 -1.96
N GLU A 213 9.18 31.37 -2.22
CA GLU A 213 7.88 31.13 -1.56
C GLU A 213 7.32 29.76 -1.86
N LEU A 214 7.43 29.26 -3.10
CA LEU A 214 6.95 27.94 -3.47
C LEU A 214 7.76 26.85 -2.75
N THR A 215 9.09 27.01 -2.67
CA THR A 215 9.97 26.06 -1.99
C THR A 215 9.63 25.96 -0.50
N GLU A 216 9.41 27.09 0.16
CA GLU A 216 9.04 27.13 1.58
C GLU A 216 7.70 26.44 1.84
N ARG A 217 6.67 26.72 1.01
CA ARG A 217 5.35 26.09 1.09
C ARG A 217 5.40 24.56 0.86
N LEU A 218 6.16 24.12 -0.15
CA LEU A 218 6.32 22.70 -0.43
C LEU A 218 7.10 21.99 0.68
N THR A 219 8.08 22.66 1.28
CA THR A 219 8.83 22.14 2.44
C THR A 219 7.93 21.97 3.66
N ALA A 220 7.08 22.96 3.96
CA ALA A 220 6.10 22.86 5.04
C ALA A 220 5.10 21.71 4.82
N LEU A 221 4.62 21.57 3.58
CA LEU A 221 3.75 20.45 3.19
C LEU A 221 4.43 19.09 3.38
N GLY A 222 5.70 18.97 2.97
CA GLY A 222 6.50 17.76 3.13
C GLY A 222 6.64 17.34 4.60
N ARG A 223 6.99 18.30 5.49
CA ARG A 223 7.10 18.03 6.93
C ARG A 223 5.79 17.55 7.55
N ALA A 224 4.66 18.14 7.16
CA ALA A 224 3.35 17.73 7.64
C ALA A 224 3.00 16.32 7.17
N HIS A 225 3.30 16.01 5.90
CA HIS A 225 3.05 14.69 5.32
C HIS A 225 3.88 13.59 5.99
N ASP A 226 5.18 13.86 6.24
CA ASP A 226 6.06 12.89 6.88
C ASP A 226 5.61 12.53 8.30
N LEU A 227 5.03 13.49 9.04
CA LEU A 227 4.51 13.24 10.38
C LEU A 227 3.27 12.31 10.37
N VAL A 228 2.39 12.47 9.37
CA VAL A 228 1.12 11.72 9.29
C VAL A 228 1.30 10.36 8.59
N ARG A 229 2.44 10.13 7.97
CA ARG A 229 2.74 8.89 7.25
C ARG A 229 2.75 7.69 8.20
N PRO A 230 1.96 6.63 7.92
CA PRO A 230 2.03 5.39 8.68
C PRO A 230 3.41 4.75 8.50
N LEU A 231 4.20 4.67 9.56
CA LEU A 231 5.46 3.92 9.54
C LEU A 231 5.17 2.43 9.74
N PRO A 232 5.90 1.52 9.06
CA PRO A 232 5.84 0.09 9.35
C PRO A 232 6.14 -0.15 10.83
N GLY A 233 5.22 -0.78 11.55
CA GLY A 233 5.33 -1.03 13.01
C GLY A 233 4.63 0.01 13.89
N ASN A 234 4.13 1.11 13.35
CA ASN A 234 3.41 2.15 14.10
C ASN A 234 1.91 2.22 13.73
N GLN A 235 1.36 1.10 13.28
CA GLN A 235 -0.06 1.00 12.90
C GLN A 235 -0.93 1.35 14.12
N GLY A 236 -1.63 2.49 14.02
CA GLY A 236 -2.62 2.94 15.00
C GLY A 236 -2.23 4.15 15.86
N LYS A 237 -1.03 4.72 15.74
CA LYS A 237 -0.73 6.00 16.40
C LYS A 237 -1.04 7.14 15.44
N ALA A 238 -2.13 7.86 15.71
CA ALA A 238 -2.45 9.11 15.02
C ALA A 238 -1.36 10.15 15.31
N ALA A 239 -0.98 10.94 14.30
CA ALA A 239 -0.15 12.11 14.52
C ALA A 239 -0.84 13.07 15.49
N LEU A 240 -0.10 13.69 16.39
CA LEU A 240 -0.69 14.61 17.36
C LEU A 240 -0.63 16.06 16.85
N LEU A 241 -1.68 16.82 17.14
CA LEU A 241 -1.76 18.25 16.79
C LEU A 241 -0.54 19.03 17.30
N GLY A 242 -0.12 18.78 18.56
CA GLY A 242 1.04 19.45 19.15
C GLY A 242 2.35 19.13 18.42
N ASP A 243 2.55 17.88 18.01
CA ASP A 243 3.75 17.46 17.27
C ASP A 243 3.79 18.14 15.88
N LEU A 244 2.64 18.22 15.19
CA LEU A 244 2.54 18.91 13.90
C LEU A 244 2.91 20.38 14.04
N LEU A 245 2.30 21.10 14.99
CA LEU A 245 2.56 22.52 15.19
C LEU A 245 4.03 22.78 15.57
N SER A 246 4.61 21.92 16.42
CA SER A 246 6.02 22.03 16.81
C SER A 246 6.96 21.86 15.63
N ILE A 247 6.72 20.83 14.78
CA ILE A 247 7.54 20.59 13.56
C ILE A 247 7.41 21.73 12.55
N LEU A 248 6.21 22.27 12.37
CA LEU A 248 5.97 23.34 11.42
C LEU A 248 6.57 24.67 11.89
N LEU A 249 6.59 24.92 13.19
CA LEU A 249 7.08 26.16 13.78
C LEU A 249 8.58 26.12 14.13
N ALA A 250 9.21 24.96 14.24
CA ALA A 250 10.63 24.81 14.53
C ALA A 250 11.55 25.71 13.68
N PRO A 251 11.38 25.85 12.34
CA PRO A 251 12.24 26.72 11.54
C PRO A 251 12.18 28.20 11.92
N TYR A 252 11.07 28.62 12.54
CA TYR A 252 10.86 30.02 12.96
C TYR A 252 11.35 30.28 14.39
N ASP A 253 11.65 29.21 15.16
CA ASP A 253 12.22 29.32 16.52
C ASP A 253 13.74 29.07 16.54
N GLU A 254 14.29 28.27 15.59
CA GLU A 254 15.71 27.87 15.53
C GLU A 254 16.65 28.93 14.92
N THR A 255 16.16 29.96 14.25
CA THR A 255 17.00 31.03 13.74
C THR A 255 17.58 31.78 14.94
N ALA A 256 18.89 31.74 15.13
CA ALA A 256 19.68 32.05 16.34
C ALA A 256 19.24 33.23 17.27
N ALA A 257 18.38 34.12 16.79
CA ALA A 257 17.76 35.22 17.56
C ALA A 257 16.42 34.82 18.23
N PHE A 258 15.84 33.68 17.91
CA PHE A 258 14.44 33.36 18.23
C PHE A 258 14.23 32.24 19.23
N SER A 259 15.28 31.59 19.74
CA SER A 259 15.16 30.42 20.64
C SER A 259 14.27 30.73 21.85
N GLY A 260 13.18 29.96 21.97
CA GLY A 260 12.23 30.04 23.08
C GLY A 260 11.17 31.13 22.96
N ARG A 261 11.02 31.77 21.79
CA ARG A 261 9.97 32.81 21.56
C ARG A 261 8.70 32.26 20.99
N VAL A 262 8.73 31.01 20.48
CA VAL A 262 7.56 30.31 20.00
C VAL A 262 7.14 29.25 21.01
N ARG A 263 5.90 29.32 21.50
CA ARG A 263 5.34 28.38 22.46
C ARG A 263 4.14 27.69 21.88
N VAL A 264 4.09 26.36 22.01
CA VAL A 264 2.96 25.54 21.57
C VAL A 264 2.38 24.81 22.77
N ALA A 265 1.15 25.11 23.14
CA ALA A 265 0.45 24.50 24.27
C ALA A 265 -0.98 24.15 23.86
N VAL A 266 -1.15 23.03 23.15
CA VAL A 266 -2.43 22.58 22.61
C VAL A 266 -2.87 21.25 23.19
N ALA A 267 -4.18 20.99 23.15
CA ALA A 267 -4.76 19.74 23.60
C ALA A 267 -4.15 18.55 22.85
N ARG A 268 -3.92 17.46 23.60
CA ARG A 268 -3.39 16.22 23.03
C ARG A 268 -4.49 15.49 22.25
N MET A 269 -4.45 15.60 20.94
CA MET A 269 -5.43 14.98 20.05
C MET A 269 -4.79 14.49 18.77
N GLY A 270 -5.36 13.41 18.20
CA GLY A 270 -4.95 12.87 16.91
C GLY A 270 -5.48 13.71 15.76
N ILE A 271 -4.69 13.82 14.71
CA ILE A 271 -5.06 14.50 13.47
C ILE A 271 -4.89 13.57 12.27
N GLY A 272 -5.75 13.74 11.26
CA GLY A 272 -5.67 13.04 9.98
C GLY A 272 -4.80 13.79 8.97
N GLU A 273 -4.52 13.13 7.84
CA GLU A 273 -3.66 13.64 6.77
C GLU A 273 -4.20 14.95 6.14
N ARG A 274 -5.52 15.01 5.95
CA ARG A 274 -6.17 16.19 5.39
C ARG A 274 -6.03 17.41 6.29
N THR A 275 -6.22 17.19 7.58
CA THR A 275 -6.05 18.24 8.61
C THR A 275 -4.61 18.70 8.71
N ALA A 276 -3.65 17.78 8.73
CA ALA A 276 -2.22 18.12 8.77
C ALA A 276 -1.81 18.97 7.57
N THR A 277 -2.26 18.60 6.37
CA THR A 277 -2.01 19.37 5.13
C THR A 277 -2.59 20.78 5.20
N ALA A 278 -3.84 20.93 5.66
CA ALA A 278 -4.50 22.22 5.75
C ALA A 278 -3.82 23.13 6.80
N LEU A 279 -3.51 22.56 7.99
CA LEU A 279 -2.82 23.28 9.05
C LEU A 279 -1.40 23.66 8.65
N ALA A 280 -0.68 22.83 7.88
CA ALA A 280 0.65 23.18 7.38
C ALA A 280 0.63 24.49 6.58
N MET A 281 -0.37 24.66 5.71
CA MET A 281 -0.52 25.89 4.93
C MET A 281 -0.89 27.09 5.82
N VAL A 282 -1.83 26.91 6.74
CA VAL A 282 -2.27 27.96 7.67
C VAL A 282 -1.12 28.44 8.54
N VAL A 283 -0.43 27.49 9.20
CA VAL A 283 0.68 27.80 10.11
C VAL A 283 1.84 28.43 9.36
N HIS A 284 2.21 27.93 8.17
CA HIS A 284 3.27 28.50 7.36
C HIS A 284 2.98 29.96 6.99
N GLU A 285 1.78 30.27 6.50
CA GLU A 285 1.40 31.62 6.12
C GLU A 285 1.34 32.56 7.33
N LEU A 286 0.79 32.11 8.47
CA LEU A 286 0.77 32.92 9.70
C LEU A 286 2.18 33.16 10.23
N ALA A 287 3.05 32.14 10.27
CA ALA A 287 4.43 32.27 10.73
C ALA A 287 5.26 33.19 9.83
N THR A 288 5.12 33.07 8.50
CA THR A 288 5.78 33.92 7.54
C THR A 288 5.32 35.40 7.70
N ASN A 289 4.01 35.61 7.93
CA ASN A 289 3.49 36.94 8.21
C ASN A 289 4.02 37.48 9.54
N SER A 290 4.14 36.64 10.56
CA SER A 290 4.71 37.05 11.87
C SER A 290 6.17 37.49 11.75
N VAL A 291 6.98 36.78 10.95
CA VAL A 291 8.38 37.15 10.66
C VAL A 291 8.47 38.42 9.81
N LYS A 292 7.59 38.61 8.84
CA LYS A 292 7.64 39.77 7.93
C LYS A 292 7.05 41.03 8.55
N TYR A 293 6.00 40.93 9.36
CA TYR A 293 5.16 42.05 9.78
C TYR A 293 4.74 42.00 11.25
N GLY A 294 4.79 40.84 11.90
CA GLY A 294 4.24 40.60 13.23
C GLY A 294 5.29 40.51 14.34
N SER A 295 4.98 39.74 15.39
CA SER A 295 5.81 39.67 16.59
C SER A 295 7.21 39.13 16.32
N LEU A 296 7.36 38.14 15.44
CA LEU A 296 8.66 37.55 15.14
C LEU A 296 9.57 38.42 14.29
N SER A 297 9.10 39.58 13.80
CA SER A 297 9.93 40.59 13.14
C SER A 297 10.80 41.41 14.11
N CYS A 298 10.53 41.34 15.43
CA CYS A 298 11.25 42.06 16.49
C CYS A 298 11.89 41.09 17.47
N ASP A 299 13.01 41.47 18.08
CA ASP A 299 13.71 40.62 19.06
C ASP A 299 12.92 40.39 20.37
N THR A 300 12.00 41.31 20.69
CA THR A 300 11.15 41.23 21.89
C THR A 300 9.81 40.58 21.68
N GLY A 301 9.52 40.11 20.46
CA GLY A 301 8.24 39.54 20.13
C GLY A 301 8.14 38.06 20.49
N PHE A 302 6.93 37.63 20.85
CA PHE A 302 6.59 36.27 21.21
C PHE A 302 5.38 35.79 20.41
N LEU A 303 5.34 34.51 20.19
CA LEU A 303 4.23 33.78 19.58
C LEU A 303 3.78 32.65 20.51
N ASP A 304 2.53 32.70 20.93
CA ASP A 304 1.87 31.65 21.69
C ASP A 304 0.78 30.98 20.83
N VAL A 305 0.88 29.67 20.66
CA VAL A 305 -0.15 28.86 19.98
C VAL A 305 -0.80 27.95 21.00
N THR A 306 -2.06 28.22 21.29
CA THR A 306 -2.83 27.48 22.31
C THR A 306 -4.10 26.91 21.73
N SER A 307 -4.75 25.99 22.45
CA SER A 307 -6.07 25.51 22.07
C SER A 307 -7.04 25.45 23.25
N LYS A 308 -8.33 25.63 22.95
CA LYS A 308 -9.44 25.42 23.88
C LYS A 308 -10.46 24.51 23.21
N ILE A 309 -10.97 23.53 23.97
CA ILE A 309 -12.06 22.66 23.53
C ILE A 309 -13.34 23.13 24.24
N ASP A 310 -14.42 23.26 23.48
CA ASP A 310 -15.74 23.58 23.99
C ASP A 310 -16.79 22.73 23.26
N GLY A 311 -17.36 21.75 23.97
CA GLY A 311 -18.24 20.76 23.35
C GLY A 311 -17.54 19.97 22.22
N ASP A 312 -18.13 20.01 21.03
CA ASP A 312 -17.65 19.32 19.83
C ASP A 312 -16.69 20.18 18.98
N GLU A 313 -16.26 21.33 19.52
CA GLU A 313 -15.44 22.27 18.79
C GLU A 313 -14.08 22.48 19.46
N ILE A 314 -13.08 22.79 18.64
CA ILE A 314 -11.78 23.25 19.07
C ILE A 314 -11.51 24.64 18.52
N PHE A 315 -10.97 25.48 19.38
CA PHE A 315 -10.47 26.80 19.07
C PHE A 315 -8.95 26.75 19.13
N LEU A 316 -8.29 26.87 17.98
CA LEU A 316 -6.84 27.04 17.90
C LEU A 316 -6.55 28.54 17.88
N ILE A 317 -5.82 28.99 18.87
CA ILE A 317 -5.55 30.40 19.11
C ILE A 317 -4.08 30.66 18.84
N TRP A 318 -3.81 31.53 17.89
CA TRP A 318 -2.52 32.10 17.53
C TRP A 318 -2.42 33.52 18.10
N ALA A 319 -1.57 33.74 19.05
CA ALA A 319 -1.43 35.05 19.72
C ALA A 319 -0.01 35.62 19.60
N GLU A 320 0.09 36.76 18.99
CA GLU A 320 1.34 37.49 18.82
C GLU A 320 1.40 38.65 19.82
N THR A 321 2.56 38.84 20.47
CA THR A 321 2.80 39.91 21.43
C THR A 321 4.21 40.47 21.29
N GLY A 322 4.43 41.74 21.68
CA GLY A 322 5.76 42.37 21.69
C GLY A 322 6.32 42.71 20.30
N GLY A 323 5.50 42.61 19.26
CA GLY A 323 5.84 43.03 17.90
C GLY A 323 5.57 44.54 17.66
N PRO A 324 5.59 44.95 16.36
CA PRO A 324 5.25 46.32 15.97
C PRO A 324 3.82 46.69 16.42
N SER A 325 3.65 47.91 16.92
CA SER A 325 2.32 48.40 17.35
C SER A 325 1.35 48.48 16.15
N ILE A 326 0.18 47.86 16.28
CA ILE A 326 -0.86 47.89 15.25
C ILE A 326 -1.78 49.09 15.51
N THR A 327 -1.73 50.06 14.63
CA THR A 327 -2.57 51.28 14.73
C THR A 327 -3.88 51.16 13.97
N GLU A 328 -3.88 50.41 12.87
CA GLU A 328 -5.05 50.14 12.04
C GLU A 328 -5.05 48.69 11.58
N ALA A 329 -6.24 48.10 11.50
CA ALA A 329 -6.37 46.72 10.96
C ALA A 329 -5.97 46.68 9.47
N PRO A 330 -4.97 45.90 9.08
CA PRO A 330 -4.57 45.84 7.68
C PRO A 330 -5.69 45.23 6.83
N VAL A 331 -5.77 45.71 5.58
CA VAL A 331 -6.73 45.12 4.63
C VAL A 331 -6.19 43.76 4.19
N LEU A 332 -6.84 42.67 4.58
CA LEU A 332 -6.48 41.30 4.24
C LEU A 332 -6.70 41.00 2.73
N LYS A 333 -5.88 41.61 1.87
CA LYS A 333 -5.97 41.46 0.40
C LYS A 333 -4.89 40.56 -0.18
N GLY A 334 -3.93 40.10 0.63
CA GLY A 334 -2.81 39.29 0.19
C GLY A 334 -3.23 37.87 -0.18
N PHE A 335 -2.32 37.19 -0.90
CA PHE A 335 -2.49 35.78 -1.28
C PHE A 335 -2.57 34.87 -0.05
N GLY A 336 -1.69 35.03 0.94
CA GLY A 336 -1.66 34.25 2.18
C GLY A 336 -3.00 34.25 2.90
N SER A 337 -3.67 35.42 3.02
CA SER A 337 -4.99 35.52 3.65
C SER A 337 -6.06 34.68 2.94
N LYS A 338 -6.02 34.65 1.59
CA LYS A 338 -6.95 33.82 0.79
C LYS A 338 -6.66 32.33 0.95
N LEU A 339 -5.37 31.96 1.04
CA LEU A 339 -4.96 30.57 1.25
C LEU A 339 -5.39 30.10 2.64
N ILE A 340 -5.13 30.88 3.68
CA ILE A 340 -5.57 30.57 5.05
C ILE A 340 -7.09 30.40 5.11
N ALA A 341 -7.87 31.35 4.57
CA ALA A 341 -9.31 31.30 4.56
C ALA A 341 -9.82 30.04 3.83
N ARG A 342 -9.26 29.72 2.66
CA ARG A 342 -9.65 28.54 1.89
C ARG A 342 -9.27 27.21 2.59
N SER A 343 -8.13 27.17 3.27
CA SER A 343 -7.71 25.97 4.02
C SER A 343 -8.63 25.74 5.22
N VAL A 344 -8.93 26.77 5.99
CA VAL A 344 -9.80 26.62 7.17
C VAL A 344 -11.26 26.40 6.77
N SER A 345 -11.86 27.25 5.95
CA SER A 345 -13.29 27.12 5.62
C SER A 345 -13.57 25.98 4.65
N GLY A 346 -12.69 25.76 3.64
CA GLY A 346 -12.93 24.77 2.60
C GLY A 346 -12.47 23.35 2.96
N GLN A 347 -11.35 23.21 3.68
CA GLN A 347 -10.78 21.89 3.99
C GLN A 347 -11.10 21.41 5.41
N LEU A 348 -11.08 22.34 6.39
CA LEU A 348 -11.34 22.01 7.81
C LEU A 348 -12.78 22.28 8.23
N GLY A 349 -13.60 22.90 7.35
CA GLY A 349 -14.99 23.26 7.66
C GLY A 349 -15.13 24.24 8.84
N GLY A 350 -14.08 25.05 9.05
CA GLY A 350 -13.98 25.96 10.19
C GLY A 350 -14.12 27.43 9.82
N GLU A 351 -14.00 28.26 10.82
CA GLU A 351 -14.06 29.73 10.72
C GLU A 351 -12.80 30.36 11.30
N LEU A 352 -12.42 31.53 10.77
CA LEU A 352 -11.30 32.34 11.25
C LEU A 352 -11.77 33.70 11.70
N VAL A 353 -11.30 34.09 12.89
CA VAL A 353 -11.49 35.44 13.45
C VAL A 353 -10.14 36.07 13.68
N TYR A 354 -9.98 37.32 13.22
CA TYR A 354 -8.77 38.15 13.41
C TYR A 354 -9.08 39.28 14.34
N GLU A 355 -8.33 39.41 15.41
CA GLU A 355 -8.39 40.51 16.37
C GLU A 355 -7.08 41.30 16.33
N TRP A 356 -7.16 42.51 15.80
CA TRP A 356 -6.02 43.40 15.68
C TRP A 356 -5.95 44.33 16.91
N GLN A 357 -5.06 43.97 17.84
CA GLN A 357 -4.86 44.71 19.07
C GLN A 357 -3.58 45.53 18.95
N LYS A 358 -3.48 46.67 19.68
CA LYS A 358 -2.26 47.50 19.72
C LYS A 358 -1.02 46.71 20.14
N SER A 359 -1.18 45.68 20.97
CA SER A 359 -0.13 44.78 21.49
C SER A 359 0.27 43.66 20.56
N GLY A 360 -0.51 43.38 19.50
CA GLY A 360 -0.27 42.29 18.57
C GLY A 360 -1.53 41.73 17.93
N LEU A 361 -1.37 40.68 17.16
CA LEU A 361 -2.43 39.97 16.43
C LEU A 361 -2.89 38.75 17.21
N VAL A 362 -4.19 38.55 17.30
CA VAL A 362 -4.77 37.25 17.72
C VAL A 362 -5.61 36.67 16.57
N VAL A 363 -5.30 35.44 16.18
CA VAL A 363 -6.09 34.70 15.19
C VAL A 363 -6.69 33.48 15.87
N THR A 364 -8.01 33.35 15.81
CA THR A 364 -8.73 32.18 16.33
C THR A 364 -9.30 31.38 15.18
N ALA A 365 -8.87 30.14 15.06
CA ALA A 365 -9.47 29.16 14.14
C ALA A 365 -10.40 28.23 14.92
N ARG A 366 -11.70 28.32 14.62
CA ARG A 366 -12.75 27.46 15.17
C ARG A 366 -12.96 26.29 14.22
N MET A 367 -12.90 25.06 14.71
CA MET A 367 -13.04 23.83 13.92
C MET A 367 -13.81 22.78 14.70
N ARG A 368 -14.45 21.84 14.00
CA ARG A 368 -15.11 20.70 14.64
C ARG A 368 -14.11 19.58 14.91
N LEU A 369 -14.22 18.93 16.07
CA LEU A 369 -13.34 17.83 16.48
C LEU A 369 -13.41 16.63 15.54
N ASP A 370 -14.60 16.31 15.00
CA ASP A 370 -14.80 15.18 14.09
C ASP A 370 -14.12 15.39 12.71
N GLN A 371 -13.82 16.61 12.34
CA GLN A 371 -13.11 16.93 11.09
C GLN A 371 -11.59 16.79 11.23
N LEU A 372 -11.06 16.93 12.45
CA LEU A 372 -9.61 16.87 12.68
C LEU A 372 -9.03 15.47 12.50
N ALA A 373 -9.81 14.42 12.71
CA ALA A 373 -9.38 13.04 12.53
C ALA A 373 -9.34 12.57 11.06
N LYS A 374 -9.88 13.39 10.14
CA LYS A 374 -9.90 13.15 8.70
C LYS A 374 -8.63 13.74 8.07
#